data_c79c9b9773966297136edc3c132a38ec
#
_entry.id   c79c9b9773966297136edc3c132a38ec
#
_cell.length_a   1.000
_cell.length_b   1.000
_cell.length_c   1.000
_cell.angle_alpha   90.00
_cell.angle_beta   90.00
_cell.angle_gamma   90.00
#
_symmetry.space_group_name_H-M   'P 1'
#
loop_
_entity.id
_entity.type
_entity.pdbx_description
1 polymer ?
#
loop_
_entity_poly.entity_id
_entity_poly.type
_entity_poly.pdbx_seq_one_letter_code
_entity_poly.pdbx_strand_id
1 'polypeptide(L)'
;MNRINTLGVALLALALGAPSAHAQSTGSFSAAVSNVAIVPTTVCNATSTSGPGTCSGTNFLQLQIKTSSGSGTSLLVGGSLETSILTDTSTTGGGGKQTATAEGSVIVTMLVDGAVAPKVCPSTGCPNGVAYPSTVTYDERLQQLTTNLGNICSTTNGVTTCTSPESIELLLSTTSAHGFNFVVPNLSQGTHTVTMNIAVSGTATASSLLAGSKVNVAVGVGSLTAQVVKTQTPMDTITLGTGSTPTFQF
;
A
#
# COMPACT_ATOMS: atom_id res chain seq x y z
N MET A 1 72.24 39.76 22.95
CA MET A 1 71.21 40.66 22.48
C MET A 1 70.15 39.82 21.76
N ASN A 2 69.00 39.63 22.42
CA ASN A 2 67.95 38.67 22.06
C ASN A 2 66.93 39.28 21.09
N ARG A 3 66.85 38.75 19.90
CA ARG A 3 65.78 39.03 18.92
C ARG A 3 65.17 37.75 18.30
N ILE A 4 64.88 36.76 19.12
CA ILE A 4 64.29 35.48 18.61
C ILE A 4 63.17 35.00 19.53
N ASN A 5 62.17 35.77 19.82
CA ASN A 5 61.02 35.21 20.58
C ASN A 5 59.65 35.81 20.27
N THR A 6 59.56 36.66 19.24
CA THR A 6 58.26 37.28 18.93
C THR A 6 57.50 36.64 17.77
N LEU A 7 58.12 35.77 16.97
CA LEU A 7 57.42 35.11 15.87
C LEU A 7 56.73 33.81 16.26
N GLY A 8 57.09 33.19 17.35
CA GLY A 8 56.53 31.88 17.76
C GLY A 8 55.16 31.96 18.42
N VAL A 9 54.80 33.13 19.02
CA VAL A 9 53.54 33.26 19.76
C VAL A 9 52.39 33.64 18.83
N ALA A 10 52.65 34.29 17.68
CA ALA A 10 51.62 34.67 16.74
C ALA A 10 51.04 33.49 15.93
N LEU A 11 51.82 32.43 15.72
CA LEU A 11 51.34 31.24 15.00
C LEU A 11 50.46 30.30 15.84
N LEU A 12 50.63 30.34 17.17
CA LEU A 12 49.86 29.48 18.08
C LEU A 12 48.44 30.02 18.34
N ALA A 13 48.24 31.33 18.20
CA ALA A 13 46.96 31.98 18.42
C ALA A 13 45.99 31.82 17.22
N LEU A 14 46.47 31.54 16.01
CA LEU A 14 45.60 31.28 14.85
C LEU A 14 45.05 29.86 14.81
N ALA A 15 45.63 28.91 15.52
CA ALA A 15 45.17 27.52 15.55
C ALA A 15 43.99 27.27 16.50
N LEU A 16 43.70 28.17 17.41
CA LEU A 16 42.66 28.04 18.43
C LEU A 16 41.32 28.70 18.03
N GLY A 17 41.26 29.36 16.87
CA GLY A 17 40.08 30.09 16.40
C GLY A 17 39.36 29.45 15.21
N ALA A 18 39.69 28.22 14.83
CA ALA A 18 38.89 27.53 13.82
C ALA A 18 37.52 27.22 14.46
N PRO A 19 36.42 27.84 13.99
CA PRO A 19 35.11 27.40 14.41
C PRO A 19 35.01 25.92 14.05
N SER A 20 34.82 25.07 15.07
CA SER A 20 34.46 23.68 14.86
C SER A 20 33.18 23.71 14.02
N ALA A 21 33.30 23.52 12.71
CA ALA A 21 32.18 23.27 11.84
C ALA A 21 31.60 21.93 12.29
N HIS A 22 30.75 21.97 13.28
CA HIS A 22 29.87 20.84 13.56
C HIS A 22 29.01 20.66 12.32
N ALA A 23 29.37 19.71 11.49
CA ALA A 23 28.47 19.19 10.48
C ALA A 23 27.26 18.61 11.24
N GLN A 24 26.30 19.47 11.57
CA GLN A 24 25.04 19.02 12.08
C GLN A 24 24.41 18.18 10.97
N SER A 25 24.37 16.88 11.19
CA SER A 25 23.52 15.99 10.41
C SER A 25 22.08 16.54 10.56
N THR A 26 21.61 17.27 9.57
CA THR A 26 20.25 17.83 9.55
C THR A 26 19.20 16.77 9.19
N GLY A 27 19.60 15.51 9.05
CA GLY A 27 18.70 14.40 8.73
C GLY A 27 18.02 13.90 10.01
N SER A 28 16.71 14.11 10.12
CA SER A 28 15.88 13.40 11.10
C SER A 28 15.35 12.11 10.46
N PHE A 29 15.34 11.04 11.24
CA PHE A 29 14.75 9.75 10.87
C PHE A 29 13.83 9.30 11.99
N SER A 30 12.69 8.70 11.62
CA SER A 30 11.76 8.08 12.55
C SER A 30 11.21 6.80 11.96
N ALA A 31 10.90 5.83 12.82
CA ALA A 31 10.32 4.56 12.39
C ALA A 31 9.28 4.07 13.40
N ALA A 32 8.24 3.45 12.89
CA ALA A 32 7.24 2.70 13.65
C ALA A 32 7.09 1.31 13.01
N VAL A 33 6.99 0.29 13.84
CA VAL A 33 6.80 -1.10 13.39
C VAL A 33 5.66 -1.74 14.17
N SER A 34 4.91 -2.63 13.53
CA SER A 34 3.94 -3.48 14.17
C SER A 34 4.47 -4.90 14.22
N ASN A 35 4.40 -5.53 15.39
CA ASN A 35 4.72 -6.94 15.61
C ASN A 35 3.46 -7.83 15.73
N VAL A 36 2.29 -7.25 15.51
CA VAL A 36 0.99 -7.91 15.50
C VAL A 36 0.26 -7.59 14.20
N ALA A 37 -0.74 -8.38 13.86
CA ALA A 37 -1.57 -8.11 12.68
C ALA A 37 -2.19 -6.71 12.78
N ILE A 38 -1.95 -5.89 11.76
CA ILE A 38 -2.45 -4.51 11.72
C ILE A 38 -3.95 -4.50 11.44
N VAL A 39 -4.38 -5.28 10.43
CA VAL A 39 -5.78 -5.53 10.16
C VAL A 39 -6.01 -7.04 10.26
N PRO A 40 -6.75 -7.52 11.26
CA PRO A 40 -7.06 -8.93 11.38
C PRO A 40 -7.91 -9.39 10.19
N THR A 41 -7.96 -10.70 9.99
CA THR A 41 -8.68 -11.31 8.86
C THR A 41 -10.12 -10.81 8.78
N THR A 42 -10.45 -10.17 7.67
CA THR A 42 -11.77 -9.69 7.32
C THR A 42 -12.38 -10.64 6.30
N VAL A 43 -13.51 -11.24 6.62
CA VAL A 43 -14.13 -12.34 5.86
C VAL A 43 -15.40 -11.88 5.19
N CYS A 44 -15.49 -12.03 3.88
CA CYS A 44 -16.71 -11.84 3.09
C CYS A 44 -17.14 -13.17 2.49
N ASN A 45 -18.40 -13.52 2.67
CA ASN A 45 -18.99 -14.71 2.09
C ASN A 45 -20.23 -14.32 1.26
N ALA A 46 -20.42 -14.97 0.13
CA ALA A 46 -21.66 -14.91 -0.61
C ALA A 46 -22.14 -16.30 -0.97
N THR A 47 -23.43 -16.52 -0.69
CA THR A 47 -24.24 -17.58 -1.28
C THR A 47 -25.43 -16.91 -1.94
N SER A 48 -26.07 -17.54 -2.89
CA SER A 48 -27.23 -16.96 -3.59
C SER A 48 -28.40 -16.61 -2.64
N THR A 49 -28.44 -17.18 -1.46
CA THR A 49 -29.46 -16.89 -0.41
C THR A 49 -29.12 -15.64 0.40
N SER A 50 -27.84 -15.25 0.47
CA SER A 50 -27.37 -14.12 1.27
C SER A 50 -27.11 -12.84 0.46
N GLY A 51 -27.16 -12.94 -0.88
CA GLY A 51 -26.75 -11.84 -1.77
C GLY A 51 -25.23 -11.60 -1.77
N PRO A 52 -24.76 -10.49 -2.33
CA PRO A 52 -23.34 -10.12 -2.31
C PRO A 52 -22.86 -9.92 -0.87
N GLY A 53 -21.77 -10.63 -0.50
CA GLY A 53 -21.05 -10.39 0.74
C GLY A 53 -20.02 -9.29 0.54
N THR A 54 -20.11 -8.20 1.30
CA THR A 54 -19.08 -7.16 1.35
C THR A 54 -18.45 -7.09 2.73
N CYS A 55 -17.19 -6.77 2.79
CA CYS A 55 -16.48 -6.56 4.05
C CYS A 55 -15.43 -5.46 3.90
N SER A 56 -15.11 -4.81 5.00
CA SER A 56 -14.07 -3.82 5.05
C SER A 56 -13.44 -3.78 6.45
N GLY A 57 -12.20 -3.36 6.50
CA GLY A 57 -11.49 -3.10 7.75
C GLY A 57 -10.49 -1.97 7.55
N THR A 58 -10.23 -1.23 8.62
CA THR A 58 -9.25 -0.14 8.58
C THR A 58 -8.40 -0.15 9.83
N ASN A 59 -7.13 0.24 9.68
CA ASN A 59 -6.22 0.51 10.79
C ASN A 59 -5.10 1.45 10.30
N PHE A 60 -4.18 1.81 11.18
CA PHE A 60 -3.09 2.71 10.82
C PHE A 60 -1.80 2.42 11.60
N LEU A 61 -0.67 2.82 10.99
CA LEU A 61 0.61 3.03 11.68
C LEU A 61 0.91 4.52 11.71
N GLN A 62 1.50 4.99 12.81
CA GLN A 62 1.78 6.41 12.99
C GLN A 62 3.15 6.61 13.62
N LEU A 63 3.83 7.67 13.19
CA LEU A 63 5.07 8.15 13.80
C LEU A 63 5.11 9.68 13.84
N GLN A 64 6.03 10.22 14.60
CA GLN A 64 6.34 11.65 14.61
C GLN A 64 7.75 11.90 14.11
N ILE A 65 7.93 12.97 13.34
CA ILE A 65 9.23 13.40 12.83
C ILE A 65 9.35 14.93 12.92
N LYS A 66 10.54 15.40 13.30
CA LYS A 66 10.82 16.84 13.41
C LYS A 66 11.57 17.32 12.17
N THR A 67 11.05 18.35 11.52
CA THR A 67 11.70 19.06 10.42
C THR A 67 12.42 20.31 10.93
N SER A 68 13.60 20.58 10.41
CA SER A 68 14.35 21.80 10.67
C SER A 68 13.87 22.95 9.77
N SER A 69 14.24 24.19 10.13
CA SER A 69 14.02 25.36 9.26
C SER A 69 14.85 25.24 7.99
N GLY A 70 14.25 25.56 6.84
CA GLY A 70 14.93 25.64 5.55
C GLY A 70 13.94 25.45 4.40
N SER A 71 14.18 26.14 3.29
CA SER A 71 13.42 25.93 2.05
C SER A 71 13.77 24.56 1.47
N GLY A 72 12.78 23.89 0.87
CA GLY A 72 12.95 22.59 0.22
C GLY A 72 13.03 21.40 1.18
N THR A 73 12.60 21.57 2.45
CA THR A 73 12.49 20.44 3.37
C THR A 73 11.33 19.53 2.95
N SER A 74 11.63 18.27 2.75
CA SER A 74 10.68 17.27 2.30
C SER A 74 10.83 16.01 3.16
N LEU A 75 9.83 15.14 3.15
CA LEU A 75 9.94 13.80 3.74
C LEU A 75 9.97 12.75 2.63
N LEU A 76 10.88 11.80 2.78
CA LEU A 76 10.78 10.48 2.15
C LEU A 76 10.13 9.56 3.18
N VAL A 77 8.96 9.03 2.85
CA VAL A 77 8.19 8.16 3.74
C VAL A 77 8.09 6.79 3.09
N GLY A 78 8.59 5.77 3.78
CA GLY A 78 8.51 4.37 3.35
C GLY A 78 7.43 3.64 4.16
N GLY A 79 6.49 3.01 3.46
CA GLY A 79 5.52 2.08 4.04
C GLY A 79 5.81 0.67 3.56
N SER A 80 5.84 -0.31 4.46
CA SER A 80 5.96 -1.72 4.12
C SER A 80 4.96 -2.55 4.92
N LEU A 81 4.26 -3.46 4.25
CA LEU A 81 3.21 -4.30 4.82
C LEU A 81 3.34 -5.73 4.31
N GLU A 82 3.02 -6.68 5.17
CA GLU A 82 2.68 -8.03 4.78
C GLU A 82 1.17 -8.11 4.54
N THR A 83 0.75 -8.49 3.34
CA THR A 83 -0.66 -8.64 2.96
C THR A 83 -0.99 -10.10 2.72
N SER A 84 -2.24 -10.47 2.98
CA SER A 84 -2.75 -11.80 2.69
C SER A 84 -4.15 -11.70 2.08
N ILE A 85 -4.33 -12.27 0.89
CA ILE A 85 -5.62 -12.40 0.23
C ILE A 85 -5.86 -13.87 -0.10
N LEU A 86 -6.97 -14.40 0.41
CA LEU A 86 -7.48 -15.71 0.06
C LEU A 86 -8.81 -15.53 -0.67
N THR A 87 -8.93 -16.10 -1.85
CA THR A 87 -10.16 -16.16 -2.62
C THR A 87 -10.55 -17.62 -2.85
N ASP A 88 -11.82 -17.91 -2.61
CA ASP A 88 -12.42 -19.22 -2.79
C ASP A 88 -13.70 -19.05 -3.62
N THR A 89 -13.78 -19.78 -4.73
CA THR A 89 -14.95 -19.79 -5.60
C THR A 89 -15.32 -21.22 -5.95
N SER A 90 -16.58 -21.55 -5.81
CA SER A 90 -17.09 -22.89 -6.06
C SER A 90 -18.36 -22.85 -6.91
N THR A 91 -18.56 -23.88 -7.73
CA THR A 91 -19.79 -24.13 -8.46
C THR A 91 -20.11 -25.61 -8.46
N THR A 92 -21.39 -25.92 -8.37
CA THR A 92 -21.91 -27.29 -8.38
C THR A 92 -22.82 -27.46 -9.59
N GLY A 93 -22.75 -28.57 -10.30
CA GLY A 93 -23.60 -28.88 -11.44
C GLY A 93 -25.08 -28.92 -11.06
N GLY A 94 -25.94 -28.48 -11.93
CA GLY A 94 -27.38 -28.42 -11.73
C GLY A 94 -28.14 -27.97 -12.98
N GLY A 95 -27.41 -27.88 -14.08
CA GLY A 95 -27.93 -27.40 -15.36
C GLY A 95 -28.03 -25.88 -15.41
N GLY A 96 -27.30 -25.30 -16.33
CA GLY A 96 -27.21 -23.85 -16.52
C GLY A 96 -25.87 -23.24 -16.12
N LYS A 97 -25.67 -21.99 -16.53
CA LYS A 97 -24.44 -21.23 -16.26
C LYS A 97 -24.42 -20.78 -14.80
N GLN A 98 -23.35 -21.12 -14.11
CA GLN A 98 -23.06 -20.71 -12.74
C GLN A 98 -21.85 -19.79 -12.72
N THR A 99 -21.88 -18.74 -11.92
CA THR A 99 -20.74 -17.83 -11.75
C THR A 99 -20.55 -17.51 -10.28
N ALA A 100 -19.32 -17.64 -9.81
CA ALA A 100 -18.85 -17.22 -8.50
C ALA A 100 -17.71 -16.22 -8.67
N THR A 101 -17.73 -15.12 -7.94
CA THR A 101 -16.68 -14.09 -7.99
C THR A 101 -16.26 -13.70 -6.59
N ALA A 102 -14.96 -13.67 -6.36
CA ALA A 102 -14.34 -13.20 -5.11
C ALA A 102 -13.28 -12.13 -5.45
N GLU A 103 -13.38 -10.99 -4.81
CA GLU A 103 -12.48 -9.85 -4.99
C GLU A 103 -12.01 -9.35 -3.63
N GLY A 104 -10.71 -9.08 -3.51
CA GLY A 104 -10.11 -8.51 -2.29
C GLY A 104 -9.05 -7.49 -2.61
N SER A 105 -8.93 -6.44 -1.80
CA SER A 105 -7.90 -5.42 -1.97
C SER A 105 -7.37 -4.88 -0.66
N VAL A 106 -6.12 -4.40 -0.70
CA VAL A 106 -5.43 -3.66 0.36
C VAL A 106 -4.98 -2.33 -0.20
N ILE A 107 -5.47 -1.24 0.37
CA ILE A 107 -5.19 0.13 -0.06
C ILE A 107 -4.50 0.88 1.08
N VAL A 108 -3.42 1.57 0.74
CA VAL A 108 -2.66 2.41 1.68
C VAL A 108 -2.79 3.86 1.27
N THR A 109 -3.13 4.71 2.25
CA THR A 109 -3.16 6.17 2.10
C THR A 109 -2.22 6.80 3.11
N MET A 110 -1.30 7.64 2.62
CA MET A 110 -0.37 8.38 3.46
C MET A 110 -0.96 9.73 3.86
N LEU A 111 -0.89 10.04 5.15
CA LEU A 111 -1.34 11.31 5.72
C LEU A 111 -0.17 11.99 6.42
N VAL A 112 -0.09 13.31 6.32
CA VAL A 112 0.79 14.13 7.16
C VAL A 112 -0.04 15.21 7.81
N ASP A 113 0.02 15.28 9.15
CA ASP A 113 -0.78 16.19 9.98
C ASP A 113 -2.29 16.06 9.71
N GLY A 114 -2.75 14.82 9.46
CA GLY A 114 -4.16 14.51 9.18
C GLY A 114 -4.62 14.87 7.76
N ALA A 115 -3.79 15.50 6.94
CA ALA A 115 -4.10 15.78 5.54
C ALA A 115 -3.51 14.69 4.64
N VAL A 116 -4.24 14.32 3.57
CA VAL A 116 -3.75 13.36 2.57
C VAL A 116 -2.44 13.89 1.98
N ALA A 117 -1.39 13.11 2.12
CA ALA A 117 -0.07 13.45 1.62
C ALA A 117 0.30 12.53 0.42
N PRO A 118 1.03 13.07 -0.53
CA PRO A 118 1.49 14.45 -0.62
C PRO A 118 0.30 15.38 -0.86
N LYS A 119 0.37 16.55 -0.27
CA LYS A 119 -0.56 17.61 -0.67
C LYS A 119 -0.38 17.76 -2.16
N VAL A 120 -1.42 17.42 -2.92
CA VAL A 120 -1.50 17.77 -4.33
C VAL A 120 -1.11 19.25 -4.39
N CYS A 121 -0.10 19.57 -5.16
CA CYS A 121 0.22 20.96 -5.37
C CYS A 121 -1.08 21.69 -5.73
N PRO A 122 -1.39 22.84 -5.13
CA PRO A 122 -2.51 23.65 -5.58
C PRO A 122 -2.33 23.90 -7.07
N SER A 123 -3.38 23.79 -7.83
CA SER A 123 -3.42 23.85 -9.30
C SER A 123 -2.68 25.04 -9.94
N THR A 124 -2.27 26.01 -9.14
CA THR A 124 -1.55 27.22 -9.53
C THR A 124 -0.05 27.21 -9.21
N GLY A 125 0.47 26.17 -8.58
CA GLY A 125 1.85 26.18 -8.07
C GLY A 125 2.70 24.95 -8.32
N CYS A 126 2.17 23.91 -8.97
CA CYS A 126 2.99 22.77 -9.37
C CYS A 126 3.67 23.03 -10.71
N PRO A 127 5.00 22.97 -10.78
CA PRO A 127 5.65 22.82 -12.07
C PRO A 127 5.12 21.53 -12.71
N ASN A 128 4.42 21.65 -13.84
CA ASN A 128 3.94 20.55 -14.67
C ASN A 128 2.77 19.69 -14.15
N GLY A 129 2.03 20.11 -13.13
CA GLY A 129 0.77 19.44 -12.74
C GLY A 129 0.90 18.00 -12.24
N VAL A 130 2.09 17.57 -11.84
CA VAL A 130 2.31 16.18 -11.36
C VAL A 130 1.81 16.06 -9.93
N ALA A 131 0.70 15.34 -9.75
CA ALA A 131 0.25 14.89 -8.45
C ALA A 131 1.08 13.67 -8.04
N TYR A 132 1.70 13.71 -6.86
CA TYR A 132 2.32 12.52 -6.27
C TYR A 132 1.22 11.60 -5.74
N PRO A 133 1.31 10.27 -5.95
CA PRO A 133 0.30 9.37 -5.43
C PRO A 133 0.32 9.39 -3.90
N SER A 134 -0.80 9.74 -3.32
CA SER A 134 -1.02 9.68 -1.86
C SER A 134 -1.66 8.36 -1.42
N THR A 135 -2.29 7.68 -2.37
CA THR A 135 -2.99 6.42 -2.18
C THR A 135 -2.48 5.41 -3.19
N VAL A 136 -2.15 4.22 -2.72
CA VAL A 136 -1.60 3.13 -3.53
C VAL A 136 -2.32 1.84 -3.17
N THR A 137 -2.73 1.07 -4.17
CA THR A 137 -3.16 -0.31 -3.97
C THR A 137 -1.92 -1.17 -3.76
N TYR A 138 -1.81 -1.77 -2.57
CA TYR A 138 -0.69 -2.64 -2.22
C TYR A 138 -0.91 -4.05 -2.72
N ASP A 139 -2.15 -4.51 -2.67
CA ASP A 139 -2.51 -5.84 -3.13
C ASP A 139 -3.97 -5.84 -3.62
N GLU A 140 -4.24 -6.57 -4.69
CA GLU A 140 -5.57 -6.74 -5.23
C GLU A 140 -5.67 -8.09 -5.91
N ARG A 141 -6.79 -8.77 -5.71
CA ARG A 141 -7.08 -10.03 -6.37
C ARG A 141 -8.54 -10.10 -6.75
N LEU A 142 -8.77 -10.42 -8.01
CA LEU A 142 -10.07 -10.80 -8.56
C LEU A 142 -10.00 -12.27 -9.03
N GLN A 143 -10.93 -13.08 -8.55
CA GLN A 143 -11.11 -14.45 -8.98
C GLN A 143 -12.55 -14.66 -9.42
N GLN A 144 -12.74 -15.15 -10.63
CA GLN A 144 -14.04 -15.50 -11.15
C GLN A 144 -14.02 -16.93 -11.69
N LEU A 145 -14.97 -17.74 -11.23
CA LEU A 145 -15.22 -19.09 -11.73
C LEU A 145 -16.58 -19.09 -12.44
N THR A 146 -16.58 -19.45 -13.70
CA THR A 146 -17.81 -19.62 -14.49
C THR A 146 -17.85 -21.02 -15.06
N THR A 147 -18.94 -21.73 -14.79
CA THR A 147 -19.13 -23.10 -15.25
C THR A 147 -20.52 -23.31 -15.85
N ASN A 148 -20.63 -24.35 -16.65
CA ASN A 148 -21.91 -24.86 -17.18
C ASN A 148 -21.89 -26.39 -17.05
N LEU A 149 -21.97 -26.85 -15.77
CA LEU A 149 -21.94 -28.26 -15.45
C LEU A 149 -23.37 -28.87 -15.54
N GLY A 150 -23.55 -29.83 -16.43
CA GLY A 150 -24.77 -30.60 -16.52
C GLY A 150 -24.87 -31.66 -15.44
N ASN A 151 -26.08 -32.16 -15.18
CA ASN A 151 -26.24 -33.38 -14.39
C ASN A 151 -25.79 -34.59 -15.24
N ILE A 152 -24.99 -35.49 -14.62
CA ILE A 152 -24.66 -36.78 -15.22
C ILE A 152 -25.83 -37.70 -14.97
N CYS A 153 -26.67 -37.90 -16.00
CA CYS A 153 -27.81 -38.77 -15.92
C CYS A 153 -27.59 -40.01 -16.77
N SER A 154 -27.84 -41.19 -16.22
CA SER A 154 -27.86 -42.46 -16.96
C SER A 154 -29.27 -43.02 -16.96
N THR A 155 -29.72 -43.56 -18.12
CA THR A 155 -31.00 -44.23 -18.24
C THR A 155 -30.75 -45.73 -18.42
N THR A 156 -31.20 -46.55 -17.46
CA THR A 156 -31.11 -48.00 -17.49
C THR A 156 -32.51 -48.58 -17.34
N ASN A 157 -32.94 -49.39 -18.29
CA ASN A 157 -34.28 -50.00 -18.30
C ASN A 157 -35.45 -49.01 -18.20
N GLY A 158 -35.33 -47.83 -18.82
CA GLY A 158 -36.34 -46.78 -18.82
C GLY A 158 -36.38 -45.94 -17.54
N VAL A 159 -35.48 -46.18 -16.56
CA VAL A 159 -35.33 -45.36 -15.34
C VAL A 159 -34.12 -44.47 -15.50
N THR A 160 -34.33 -43.17 -15.49
CA THR A 160 -33.26 -42.17 -15.52
C THR A 160 -32.80 -41.89 -14.10
N THR A 161 -31.55 -42.19 -13.78
CA THR A 161 -30.89 -41.87 -12.53
C THR A 161 -29.83 -40.79 -12.80
N CYS A 162 -29.94 -39.64 -12.11
CA CYS A 162 -28.92 -38.62 -12.18
C CYS A 162 -28.01 -38.78 -10.93
N THR A 163 -26.70 -38.89 -11.17
CA THR A 163 -25.70 -38.86 -10.09
C THR A 163 -25.53 -37.46 -9.58
N SER A 164 -25.00 -37.35 -8.36
CA SER A 164 -24.68 -36.05 -7.72
C SER A 164 -23.92 -35.14 -8.70
N PRO A 165 -24.30 -33.86 -8.80
CA PRO A 165 -23.66 -32.94 -9.70
C PRO A 165 -22.18 -32.83 -9.39
N GLU A 166 -21.36 -32.75 -10.41
CA GLU A 166 -19.93 -32.42 -10.26
C GLU A 166 -19.78 -31.03 -9.65
N SER A 167 -18.76 -30.86 -8.82
CA SER A 167 -18.40 -29.57 -8.26
C SER A 167 -16.98 -29.18 -8.66
N ILE A 168 -16.77 -27.91 -8.89
CA ILE A 168 -15.45 -27.32 -9.09
C ILE A 168 -15.25 -26.28 -7.99
N GLU A 169 -14.13 -26.34 -7.32
CA GLU A 169 -13.69 -25.38 -6.33
C GLU A 169 -12.32 -24.86 -6.74
N LEU A 170 -12.13 -23.56 -6.66
CA LEU A 170 -10.88 -22.89 -6.91
C LEU A 170 -10.50 -22.05 -5.70
N LEU A 171 -9.48 -22.50 -4.97
CA LEU A 171 -8.94 -21.83 -3.79
C LEU A 171 -7.57 -21.24 -4.14
N LEU A 172 -7.42 -19.93 -4.00
CA LEU A 172 -6.16 -19.23 -4.15
C LEU A 172 -5.81 -18.44 -2.88
N SER A 173 -4.61 -18.66 -2.38
CA SER A 173 -4.07 -17.92 -1.24
C SER A 173 -2.74 -17.31 -1.61
N THR A 174 -2.56 -16.03 -1.28
CA THR A 174 -1.29 -15.33 -1.44
C THR A 174 -0.99 -14.59 -0.16
N THR A 175 0.27 -14.67 0.25
CA THR A 175 0.84 -13.81 1.27
C THR A 175 2.10 -13.20 0.67
N SER A 176 2.22 -11.89 0.70
CA SER A 176 3.36 -11.18 0.13
C SER A 176 3.69 -9.92 0.91
N ALA A 177 4.94 -9.49 0.79
CA ALA A 177 5.39 -8.23 1.37
C ALA A 177 5.46 -7.17 0.28
N HIS A 178 4.86 -6.03 0.55
CA HIS A 178 4.80 -4.88 -0.34
C HIS A 178 5.40 -3.66 0.32
N GLY A 179 6.03 -2.80 -0.47
CA GLY A 179 6.57 -1.54 0.00
C GLY A 179 6.46 -0.46 -1.06
N PHE A 180 6.20 0.76 -0.62
CA PHE A 180 6.16 1.94 -1.47
C PHE A 180 6.75 3.14 -0.75
N ASN A 181 7.42 4.01 -1.52
CA ASN A 181 7.98 5.25 -1.02
C ASN A 181 7.14 6.44 -1.47
N PHE A 182 6.74 7.26 -0.52
CA PHE A 182 6.01 8.51 -0.73
C PHE A 182 6.96 9.70 -0.53
N VAL A 183 6.80 10.74 -1.33
CA VAL A 183 7.55 11.99 -1.18
C VAL A 183 6.57 13.08 -0.78
N VAL A 184 6.84 13.73 0.35
CA VAL A 184 6.04 14.85 0.86
C VAL A 184 6.85 16.12 0.78
N PRO A 185 6.65 16.97 -0.23
CA PRO A 185 7.45 18.15 -0.46
C PRO A 185 7.03 19.34 0.41
N ASN A 186 7.97 20.29 0.59
CA ASN A 186 7.71 21.63 1.12
C ASN A 186 7.04 21.67 2.49
N LEU A 187 7.53 20.87 3.44
CA LEU A 187 7.06 20.93 4.81
C LEU A 187 7.60 22.14 5.55
N SER A 188 6.75 22.72 6.39
CA SER A 188 7.14 23.77 7.33
C SER A 188 8.09 23.22 8.40
N GLN A 189 8.75 24.12 9.11
CA GLN A 189 9.49 23.74 10.31
C GLN A 189 8.51 23.30 11.40
N GLY A 190 8.79 22.19 12.07
CA GLY A 190 7.98 21.73 13.19
C GLY A 190 8.05 20.23 13.41
N THR A 191 7.18 19.75 14.28
CA THR A 191 6.92 18.32 14.45
C THR A 191 5.72 17.95 13.60
N HIS A 192 5.90 16.95 12.77
CA HIS A 192 4.86 16.44 11.89
C HIS A 192 4.46 15.01 12.28
N THR A 193 3.19 14.73 12.21
CA THR A 193 2.64 13.39 12.43
C THR A 193 2.43 12.75 11.07
N VAL A 194 3.14 11.65 10.83
CA VAL A 194 2.99 10.84 9.61
C VAL A 194 2.14 9.62 9.95
N THR A 195 1.08 9.42 9.20
CA THR A 195 0.14 8.31 9.38
C THR A 195 0.00 7.53 8.08
N MET A 196 0.25 6.23 8.14
CA MET A 196 -0.07 5.29 7.07
C MET A 196 -1.42 4.65 7.39
N ASN A 197 -2.46 5.12 6.72
CA ASN A 197 -3.81 4.57 6.85
C ASN A 197 -3.95 3.37 5.91
N ILE A 198 -4.43 2.25 6.44
CA ILE A 198 -4.52 0.97 5.75
C ILE A 198 -5.99 0.58 5.72
N ALA A 199 -6.52 0.39 4.53
CA ALA A 199 -7.87 -0.06 4.31
C ALA A 199 -7.85 -1.40 3.56
N VAL A 200 -8.62 -2.35 4.05
CA VAL A 200 -8.90 -3.60 3.35
C VAL A 200 -10.35 -3.63 2.93
N SER A 201 -10.62 -4.19 1.77
CA SER A 201 -11.99 -4.42 1.30
C SER A 201 -12.09 -5.74 0.56
N GLY A 202 -13.30 -6.28 0.52
CA GLY A 202 -13.58 -7.48 -0.23
C GLY A 202 -15.05 -7.56 -0.66
N THR A 203 -15.27 -8.25 -1.76
CA THR A 203 -16.60 -8.53 -2.31
C THR A 203 -16.67 -9.97 -2.75
N ALA A 204 -17.73 -10.67 -2.36
CA ALA A 204 -18.03 -12.01 -2.80
C ALA A 204 -19.41 -12.04 -3.45
N THR A 205 -19.56 -12.67 -4.60
CA THR A 205 -20.85 -12.81 -5.31
C THR A 205 -21.05 -14.20 -5.86
N ALA A 206 -22.28 -14.69 -5.83
CA ALA A 206 -22.68 -15.97 -6.37
C ALA A 206 -23.98 -15.81 -7.19
N SER A 207 -24.02 -16.41 -8.38
CA SER A 207 -25.16 -16.25 -9.30
C SER A 207 -26.36 -17.13 -8.95
N SER A 208 -26.15 -18.16 -8.12
CA SER A 208 -27.20 -19.16 -7.78
C SER A 208 -26.85 -19.89 -6.48
N LEU A 209 -27.80 -20.70 -6.00
CA LEU A 209 -27.59 -21.62 -4.85
C LEU A 209 -26.50 -22.68 -5.09
N LEU A 210 -26.14 -22.89 -6.36
CA LEU A 210 -25.13 -23.86 -6.78
C LEU A 210 -23.75 -23.22 -6.97
N ALA A 211 -23.63 -21.93 -6.67
CA ALA A 211 -22.39 -21.19 -6.67
C ALA A 211 -22.11 -20.61 -5.27
N GLY A 212 -20.85 -20.58 -4.91
CA GLY A 212 -20.39 -19.99 -3.65
C GLY A 212 -19.11 -19.20 -3.88
N SER A 213 -18.96 -18.11 -3.15
CA SER A 213 -17.69 -17.38 -3.12
C SER A 213 -17.37 -16.87 -1.71
N LYS A 214 -16.07 -16.77 -1.45
CA LYS A 214 -15.54 -16.24 -0.20
C LYS A 214 -14.25 -15.51 -0.49
N VAL A 215 -14.03 -14.41 0.19
CA VAL A 215 -12.75 -13.72 0.23
C VAL A 215 -12.37 -13.40 1.66
N ASN A 216 -11.09 -13.61 1.98
CA ASN A 216 -10.49 -13.18 3.24
C ASN A 216 -9.36 -12.24 2.89
N VAL A 217 -9.35 -11.06 3.52
CA VAL A 217 -8.28 -10.07 3.38
C VAL A 217 -7.72 -9.77 4.76
N ALA A 218 -6.41 -9.74 4.87
CA ALA A 218 -5.73 -9.40 6.11
C ALA A 218 -4.44 -8.60 5.83
N VAL A 219 -4.01 -7.82 6.81
CA VAL A 219 -2.70 -7.20 6.84
C VAL A 219 -1.98 -7.66 8.10
N GLY A 220 -0.86 -8.35 7.89
CA GLY A 220 0.00 -8.86 8.94
C GLY A 220 0.84 -7.77 9.59
N VAL A 221 2.13 -8.00 9.67
CA VAL A 221 3.08 -7.03 10.22
C VAL A 221 3.41 -5.94 9.21
N GLY A 222 3.91 -4.80 9.70
CA GLY A 222 4.32 -3.71 8.82
C GLY A 222 5.24 -2.72 9.49
N SER A 223 5.80 -1.84 8.68
CA SER A 223 6.64 -0.74 9.12
C SER A 223 6.32 0.55 8.40
N LEU A 224 6.47 1.64 9.12
CA LEU A 224 6.40 3.00 8.61
C LEU A 224 7.70 3.70 8.96
N THR A 225 8.37 4.26 7.98
CA THR A 225 9.61 5.04 8.16
C THR A 225 9.46 6.43 7.57
N ALA A 226 10.08 7.42 8.16
CA ALA A 226 10.13 8.75 7.60
C ALA A 226 11.54 9.33 7.77
N GLN A 227 12.04 9.97 6.73
CA GLN A 227 13.33 10.63 6.69
C GLN A 227 13.20 12.04 6.12
N VAL A 228 13.81 13.01 6.79
CA VAL A 228 13.92 14.37 6.28
C VAL A 228 14.95 14.38 5.15
N VAL A 229 14.55 14.88 4.00
CA VAL A 229 15.40 15.03 2.81
C VAL A 229 15.32 16.47 2.31
N LYS A 230 16.36 16.93 1.63
CA LYS A 230 16.31 18.17 0.86
C LYS A 230 16.01 17.83 -0.58
N THR A 231 14.92 18.36 -1.11
CA THR A 231 14.62 18.28 -2.52
C THR A 231 15.29 19.45 -3.24
N GLN A 232 15.94 19.17 -4.36
CA GLN A 232 16.38 20.22 -5.26
C GLN A 232 15.16 20.79 -5.99
N THR A 233 15.10 22.09 -6.13
CA THR A 233 14.10 22.76 -6.97
C THR A 233 14.79 23.28 -8.24
N PRO A 234 14.24 23.00 -9.44
CA PRO A 234 13.03 22.22 -9.67
C PRO A 234 13.25 20.71 -9.43
N MET A 235 12.24 20.04 -8.91
CA MET A 235 12.25 18.57 -8.95
C MET A 235 12.31 18.18 -10.42
N ASP A 236 13.31 17.39 -10.79
CA ASP A 236 13.44 16.90 -12.15
C ASP A 236 12.15 16.18 -12.54
N THR A 237 11.56 16.64 -13.63
CA THR A 237 10.37 16.00 -14.19
C THR A 237 10.81 14.64 -14.68
N ILE A 238 10.30 13.59 -14.09
CA ILE A 238 10.42 12.27 -14.71
C ILE A 238 9.61 12.36 -16.00
N THR A 239 10.30 12.58 -17.11
CA THR A 239 9.68 12.44 -18.42
C THR A 239 9.45 10.95 -18.62
N LEU A 240 8.24 10.48 -18.29
CA LEU A 240 7.81 9.18 -18.75
C LEU A 240 7.90 9.24 -20.28
N GLY A 241 8.78 8.40 -20.84
CA GLY A 241 8.83 8.25 -22.30
C GLY A 241 7.40 8.03 -22.79
N THR A 242 7.06 8.59 -23.93
CA THR A 242 5.76 8.43 -24.61
C THR A 242 5.51 6.98 -25.06
N GLY A 243 5.93 6.00 -24.27
CA GLY A 243 5.54 4.62 -24.39
C GLY A 243 4.06 4.52 -24.05
N SER A 244 3.31 3.86 -24.92
CA SER A 244 1.91 3.53 -24.77
C SER A 244 1.59 3.16 -23.31
N THR A 245 0.59 3.82 -22.74
CA THR A 245 -0.03 3.40 -21.47
C THR A 245 -0.22 1.90 -21.50
N PRO A 246 0.32 1.13 -20.54
CA PRO A 246 0.04 -0.28 -20.48
C PRO A 246 -1.48 -0.42 -20.25
N THR A 247 -2.19 -0.86 -21.28
CA THR A 247 -3.59 -1.21 -21.16
C THR A 247 -3.60 -2.62 -20.59
N PHE A 248 -3.85 -2.75 -19.31
CA PHE A 248 -4.21 -4.04 -18.75
C PHE A 248 -5.63 -4.35 -19.22
N GLN A 249 -5.76 -5.25 -20.19
CA GLN A 249 -7.04 -5.87 -20.54
C GLN A 249 -7.17 -7.11 -19.65
N PHE A 250 -8.17 -7.10 -18.80
CA PHE A 250 -8.64 -8.28 -18.07
C PHE A 250 -9.71 -9.00 -18.86
#